data_fb6f0113368ee0d3b00116eb30524068
#
_entry.id   fb6f0113368ee0d3b00116eb30524068
#
_cell.length_a   1.000
_cell.length_b   1.000
_cell.length_c   1.000
_cell.angle_alpha   90.00
_cell.angle_beta   90.00
_cell.angle_gamma   90.00
#
_symmetry.space_group_name_H-M   'P 1'
#
loop_
_entity.id
_entity.type
_entity.pdbx_description
1 polymer ?
#
loop_
_entity_poly.entity_id
_entity_poly.type
_entity_poly.pdbx_seq_one_letter_code
_entity_poly.pdbx_strand_id
1 'polypeptide(L)'
;MTQEQLKTSLFEPLHIGNLKLSGRIAKSATVETLCTEDGYITDEFIQFYQEIAQGGTPLIITGAASYNQYSRGVPHQISVDADDKIEGLSRLANTVHQYDSKIMVQIYHTARQAIPAPVGRTDAQAPSAVYEPSLGVKPRAMTVGE
;
A
#
# COMPACT_ATOMS: atom_id res chain seq x y z
N MET A 1 29.33 -16.60 -6.52
CA MET A 1 28.84 -16.33 -5.17
C MET A 1 28.29 -17.64 -4.61
N THR A 2 28.77 -18.11 -3.47
CA THR A 2 28.27 -19.34 -2.83
C THR A 2 26.91 -19.07 -2.17
N GLN A 3 26.13 -20.13 -1.87
CA GLN A 3 24.88 -19.98 -1.11
C GLN A 3 25.06 -19.32 0.26
N GLU A 4 26.22 -19.50 0.88
CA GLU A 4 26.57 -18.91 2.17
C GLU A 4 26.88 -17.41 2.05
N GLN A 5 27.55 -16.98 0.97
CA GLN A 5 27.76 -15.57 0.65
C GLN A 5 26.47 -14.82 0.31
N LEU A 6 25.52 -15.50 -0.35
CA LEU A 6 24.17 -14.94 -0.62
C LEU A 6 23.36 -14.79 0.67
N LYS A 7 23.42 -15.76 1.60
CA LYS A 7 22.72 -15.67 2.89
C LYS A 7 23.24 -14.51 3.74
N THR A 8 24.57 -14.32 3.79
CA THR A 8 25.18 -13.21 4.55
C THR A 8 24.76 -11.86 3.98
N SER A 9 24.75 -11.71 2.64
CA SER A 9 24.45 -10.42 2.02
C SER A 9 22.99 -9.96 2.19
N LEU A 10 22.02 -10.88 2.32
CA LEU A 10 20.59 -10.52 2.51
C LEU A 10 20.29 -9.89 3.87
N PHE A 11 21.05 -10.26 4.89
CA PHE A 11 20.88 -9.79 6.26
C PHE A 11 21.87 -8.70 6.67
N GLU A 12 22.76 -8.29 5.75
CA GLU A 12 23.64 -7.15 5.99
C GLU A 12 22.88 -5.82 5.89
N PRO A 13 23.19 -4.85 6.78
CA PRO A 13 22.57 -3.54 6.71
C PRO A 13 22.69 -2.88 5.33
N LEU A 14 21.67 -2.13 4.96
CA LEU A 14 21.61 -1.37 3.72
C LEU A 14 21.31 0.11 4.01
N HIS A 15 21.97 1.00 3.30
CA HIS A 15 21.66 2.43 3.31
C HIS A 15 20.99 2.83 1.98
N ILE A 16 19.84 3.50 2.06
CA ILE A 16 19.14 4.14 0.94
C ILE A 16 19.09 5.64 1.25
N GLY A 17 20.06 6.40 0.71
CA GLY A 17 20.27 7.77 1.15
C GLY A 17 20.54 7.82 2.67
N ASN A 18 19.72 8.57 3.41
CA ASN A 18 19.82 8.69 4.88
C ASN A 18 19.04 7.58 5.63
N LEU A 19 18.30 6.72 4.92
CA LEU A 19 17.54 5.63 5.53
C LEU A 19 18.45 4.42 5.75
N LYS A 20 18.63 4.03 7.01
CA LYS A 20 19.33 2.80 7.40
C LYS A 20 18.31 1.67 7.60
N LEU A 21 18.53 0.56 6.92
CA LEU A 21 17.77 -0.68 7.05
C LEU A 21 18.65 -1.75 7.70
N SER A 22 18.07 -2.61 8.53
CA SER A 22 18.78 -3.72 9.20
C SER A 22 19.10 -4.89 8.26
N GLY A 23 18.60 -4.88 7.04
CA GLY A 23 18.82 -5.93 6.03
C GLY A 23 18.34 -5.48 4.65
N ARG A 24 18.33 -6.40 3.69
CA ARG A 24 18.05 -6.12 2.27
C ARG A 24 16.77 -6.78 1.77
N ILE A 25 15.91 -7.24 2.67
CA ILE A 25 14.61 -7.82 2.36
C ILE A 25 13.55 -6.76 2.56
N ALA A 26 12.59 -6.69 1.65
CA ALA A 26 11.42 -5.82 1.79
C ALA A 26 10.14 -6.60 1.53
N LYS A 27 9.08 -6.34 2.34
CA LYS A 27 7.72 -6.73 1.97
C LYS A 27 7.24 -5.78 0.88
N SER A 28 6.96 -6.31 -0.30
CA SER A 28 6.36 -5.54 -1.38
C SER A 28 4.90 -5.18 -1.07
N ALA A 29 4.40 -4.14 -1.75
CA ALA A 29 2.99 -3.76 -1.65
C ALA A 29 2.06 -4.87 -2.14
N THR A 30 1.08 -5.23 -1.31
CA THR A 30 0.03 -6.22 -1.60
C THR A 30 -1.22 -5.75 -0.86
N VAL A 31 -2.36 -5.69 -1.53
CA VAL A 31 -3.62 -5.23 -0.91
C VAL A 31 -4.11 -6.27 0.08
N GLU A 32 -4.29 -5.89 1.33
CA GLU A 32 -4.68 -6.76 2.44
C GLU A 32 -6.20 -6.87 2.62
N THR A 33 -6.97 -5.83 2.24
CA THR A 33 -8.43 -5.73 2.46
C THR A 33 -8.87 -5.93 3.91
N LEU A 34 -8.08 -5.44 4.87
CA LEU A 34 -8.31 -5.59 6.31
C LEU A 34 -8.75 -4.28 7.00
N CYS A 35 -8.94 -3.20 6.23
CA CYS A 35 -9.47 -1.94 6.75
C CYS A 35 -10.99 -1.96 6.87
N THR A 36 -11.59 -0.91 7.46
CA THR A 36 -13.03 -0.71 7.39
C THR A 36 -13.48 -0.46 5.96
N GLU A 37 -14.79 -0.49 5.71
CA GLU A 37 -15.34 -0.16 4.40
C GLU A 37 -14.91 1.23 3.92
N ASP A 38 -14.77 2.20 4.82
CA ASP A 38 -14.31 3.57 4.52
C ASP A 38 -12.78 3.73 4.52
N GLY A 39 -12.04 2.62 4.69
CA GLY A 39 -10.57 2.60 4.61
C GLY A 39 -9.84 3.02 5.88
N TYR A 40 -10.50 3.04 7.05
CA TYR A 40 -9.83 3.21 8.33
C TYR A 40 -9.07 1.95 8.72
N ILE A 41 -7.89 2.15 9.29
CA ILE A 41 -7.03 1.07 9.79
C ILE A 41 -7.70 0.39 10.99
N THR A 42 -7.84 -0.93 10.92
CA THR A 42 -8.36 -1.79 11.99
C THR A 42 -7.22 -2.35 12.84
N ASP A 43 -7.57 -2.94 13.99
CA ASP A 43 -6.59 -3.66 14.83
C ASP A 43 -6.05 -4.90 14.09
N GLU A 44 -6.87 -5.57 13.28
CA GLU A 44 -6.45 -6.70 12.46
C GLU A 44 -5.40 -6.28 11.40
N PHE A 45 -5.59 -5.13 10.77
CA PHE A 45 -4.60 -4.54 9.85
C PHE A 45 -3.28 -4.24 10.56
N ILE A 46 -3.33 -3.67 11.78
CA ILE A 46 -2.13 -3.39 12.58
C ILE A 46 -1.43 -4.69 12.96
N GLN A 47 -2.17 -5.69 13.43
CA GLN A 47 -1.62 -6.99 13.81
C GLN A 47 -0.90 -7.66 12.64
N PHE A 48 -1.49 -7.66 11.44
CA PHE A 48 -0.87 -8.21 10.23
C PHE A 48 0.52 -7.62 9.98
N TYR A 49 0.65 -6.31 10.08
CA TYR A 49 1.95 -5.64 9.87
C TYR A 49 2.91 -5.80 11.04
N GLN A 50 2.38 -5.90 12.25
CA GLN A 50 3.17 -6.20 13.45
C GLN A 50 3.86 -7.56 13.34
N GLU A 51 3.15 -8.59 12.90
CA GLU A 51 3.71 -9.95 12.72
C GLU A 51 4.84 -9.95 11.69
N ILE A 52 4.70 -9.20 10.59
CA ILE A 52 5.75 -9.04 9.58
C ILE A 52 6.98 -8.32 10.15
N ALA A 53 6.77 -7.26 10.94
CA ALA A 53 7.84 -6.52 11.60
C ALA A 53 8.55 -7.37 12.67
N GLN A 54 7.80 -8.15 13.46
CA GLN A 54 8.34 -9.12 14.44
C GLN A 54 9.21 -10.18 13.77
N GLY A 55 8.88 -10.59 12.54
CA GLY A 55 9.68 -11.48 11.72
C GLY A 55 11.02 -10.87 11.24
N GLY A 56 11.30 -9.60 11.58
CA GLY A 56 12.56 -8.91 11.26
C GLY A 56 12.63 -8.40 9.82
N THR A 57 11.50 -8.09 9.18
CA THR A 57 11.48 -7.48 7.84
C THR A 57 11.95 -6.03 7.90
N PRO A 58 13.10 -5.67 7.30
CA PRO A 58 13.69 -4.33 7.45
C PRO A 58 12.87 -3.19 6.87
N LEU A 59 12.18 -3.45 5.75
CA LEU A 59 11.32 -2.49 5.05
C LEU A 59 9.98 -3.12 4.70
N ILE A 60 8.91 -2.43 5.04
CA ILE A 60 7.55 -2.85 4.75
C ILE A 60 6.89 -1.78 3.88
N ILE A 61 6.32 -2.18 2.74
CA ILE A 61 5.49 -1.31 1.91
C ILE A 61 4.06 -1.79 2.07
N THR A 62 3.14 -0.90 2.49
CA THR A 62 1.72 -1.26 2.65
C THR A 62 1.11 -1.63 1.32
N GLY A 63 -0.04 -2.28 1.36
CA GLY A 63 -0.90 -2.38 0.20
C GLY A 63 -1.30 -1.01 -0.33
N ALA A 64 -1.90 -1.02 -1.51
CA ALA A 64 -2.32 0.18 -2.22
C ALA A 64 -3.27 1.04 -1.38
N ALA A 65 -2.89 2.26 -1.07
CA ALA A 65 -3.70 3.23 -0.34
C ALA A 65 -4.42 4.18 -1.32
N SER A 66 -5.74 4.30 -1.18
CA SER A 66 -6.50 5.30 -1.92
C SER A 66 -6.32 6.69 -1.34
N TYR A 67 -6.22 7.72 -2.17
CA TYR A 67 -6.09 9.12 -1.76
C TYR A 67 -7.31 9.99 -2.12
N ASN A 68 -8.30 9.38 -2.77
CA ASN A 68 -9.62 9.94 -3.03
C ASN A 68 -10.60 8.84 -3.43
N GLN A 69 -11.87 9.17 -3.58
CA GLN A 69 -12.92 8.21 -3.98
C GLN A 69 -12.66 7.56 -5.35
N TYR A 70 -11.92 8.20 -6.26
CA TYR A 70 -11.64 7.67 -7.62
C TYR A 70 -10.43 6.75 -7.66
N SER A 71 -9.56 6.81 -6.67
CA SER A 71 -8.36 5.98 -6.60
C SER A 71 -8.59 4.62 -5.95
N ARG A 72 -9.72 4.42 -5.28
CA ARG A 72 -10.06 3.19 -4.57
C ARG A 72 -10.38 2.06 -5.56
N GLY A 73 -9.76 0.90 -5.38
CA GLY A 73 -9.87 -0.24 -6.28
C GLY A 73 -10.72 -1.39 -5.76
N VAL A 74 -10.70 -1.60 -4.44
CA VAL A 74 -11.39 -2.72 -3.77
C VAL A 74 -12.01 -2.28 -2.46
N PRO A 75 -13.03 -3.00 -1.94
CA PRO A 75 -13.54 -2.80 -0.58
C PRO A 75 -12.43 -3.01 0.46
N HIS A 76 -12.57 -2.40 1.61
CA HIS A 76 -11.64 -2.55 2.75
C HIS A 76 -10.18 -2.22 2.45
N GLN A 77 -9.93 -1.45 1.39
CA GLN A 77 -8.62 -0.92 1.05
C GLN A 77 -8.29 0.25 1.98
N ILE A 78 -7.05 0.33 2.45
CA ILE A 78 -6.56 1.47 3.24
C ILE A 78 -6.75 2.78 2.46
N SER A 79 -7.14 3.86 3.16
CA SER A 79 -7.28 5.20 2.59
C SER A 79 -6.42 6.23 3.33
N VAL A 80 -5.95 7.22 2.56
CA VAL A 80 -5.19 8.38 3.05
C VAL A 80 -5.83 9.70 2.53
N ASP A 81 -7.13 9.68 2.29
CA ASP A 81 -7.90 10.73 1.62
C ASP A 81 -8.37 11.85 2.56
N ALA A 82 -8.19 11.71 3.88
CA ALA A 82 -8.63 12.69 4.88
C ALA A 82 -7.77 12.66 6.15
N ASP A 83 -7.73 13.77 6.87
CA ASP A 83 -6.91 13.95 8.08
C ASP A 83 -7.37 13.06 9.25
N ASP A 84 -8.62 12.64 9.29
CA ASP A 84 -9.15 11.72 10.32
C ASP A 84 -8.57 10.30 10.23
N LYS A 85 -7.84 9.99 9.18
CA LYS A 85 -7.09 8.74 9.01
C LYS A 85 -5.69 8.76 9.64
N ILE A 86 -5.19 9.95 10.03
CA ILE A 86 -3.83 10.15 10.56
C ILE A 86 -3.61 9.33 11.85
N GLU A 87 -4.61 9.25 12.71
CA GLU A 87 -4.49 8.49 13.97
C GLU A 87 -4.19 7.01 13.70
N GLY A 88 -4.95 6.35 12.82
CA GLY A 88 -4.74 4.96 12.44
C GLY A 88 -3.37 4.72 11.79
N LEU A 89 -2.96 5.60 10.88
CA LEU A 89 -1.65 5.56 10.23
C LEU A 89 -0.50 5.74 11.24
N SER A 90 -0.67 6.62 12.21
CA SER A 90 0.31 6.84 13.29
C SER A 90 0.43 5.61 14.20
N ARG A 91 -0.69 4.98 14.57
CA ARG A 91 -0.70 3.72 15.32
C ARG A 91 0.04 2.63 14.58
N LEU A 92 -0.21 2.45 13.28
CA LEU A 92 0.48 1.49 12.43
C LEU A 92 1.99 1.74 12.41
N ALA A 93 2.41 2.97 12.12
CA ALA A 93 3.83 3.33 12.05
C ALA A 93 4.54 3.09 13.39
N ASN A 94 3.92 3.53 14.50
CA ASN A 94 4.47 3.33 15.84
C ASN A 94 4.62 1.85 16.19
N THR A 95 3.64 1.01 15.82
CA THR A 95 3.71 -0.44 16.05
C THR A 95 4.86 -1.08 15.27
N VAL A 96 5.00 -0.77 13.98
CA VAL A 96 6.07 -1.34 13.14
C VAL A 96 7.45 -0.88 13.61
N HIS A 97 7.59 0.38 14.01
CA HIS A 97 8.87 0.96 14.46
C HIS A 97 9.40 0.36 15.77
N GLN A 98 8.56 -0.35 16.54
CA GLN A 98 9.03 -1.07 17.74
C GLN A 98 9.99 -2.23 17.41
N TYR A 99 10.01 -2.70 16.16
CA TYR A 99 10.76 -3.89 15.72
C TYR A 99 11.94 -3.58 14.77
N ASP A 100 12.46 -2.35 14.79
CA ASP A 100 13.53 -1.87 13.88
C ASP A 100 13.17 -1.99 12.38
N SER A 101 11.90 -2.11 12.07
CA SER A 101 11.35 -2.09 10.72
C SER A 101 10.98 -0.68 10.30
N LYS A 102 11.11 -0.38 9.01
CA LYS A 102 10.61 0.87 8.41
C LYS A 102 9.37 0.57 7.61
N ILE A 103 8.41 1.50 7.60
CA ILE A 103 7.17 1.35 6.85
C ILE A 103 6.96 2.51 5.89
N MET A 104 6.47 2.20 4.69
CA MET A 104 6.11 3.15 3.64
C MET A 104 4.68 2.88 3.20
N VAL A 105 3.91 3.91 2.93
CA VAL A 105 2.57 3.79 2.32
C VAL A 105 2.71 3.86 0.80
N GLN A 106 2.15 2.89 0.08
CA GLN A 106 2.01 2.98 -1.37
C GLN A 106 0.74 3.75 -1.72
N ILE A 107 0.88 4.98 -2.21
CA ILE A 107 -0.24 5.74 -2.76
C ILE A 107 -0.55 5.23 -4.17
N TYR A 108 -1.82 4.93 -4.44
CA TYR A 108 -2.23 4.22 -5.65
C TYR A 108 -3.51 4.80 -6.27
N HIS A 109 -3.58 4.75 -7.59
CA HIS A 109 -4.78 5.06 -8.36
C HIS A 109 -5.08 3.91 -9.35
N THR A 110 -6.30 3.38 -9.28
CA THR A 110 -6.73 2.23 -10.09
C THR A 110 -6.86 2.53 -11.58
N ALA A 111 -7.01 3.81 -11.93
CA ALA A 111 -7.18 4.27 -13.31
C ALA A 111 -8.31 3.49 -14.04
N ARG A 112 -8.02 2.95 -15.24
CA ARG A 112 -8.97 2.17 -16.02
C ARG A 112 -9.32 0.82 -15.42
N GLN A 113 -8.54 0.32 -14.47
CA GLN A 113 -8.82 -0.94 -13.75
C GLN A 113 -9.69 -0.75 -12.51
N ALA A 114 -10.41 0.36 -12.43
CA ALA A 114 -11.37 0.60 -11.36
C ALA A 114 -12.56 -0.37 -11.50
N ILE A 115 -12.82 -1.12 -10.41
CA ILE A 115 -13.97 -2.02 -10.33
C ILE A 115 -15.18 -1.20 -9.87
N PRO A 116 -16.20 -0.95 -10.71
CA PRO A 116 -17.31 -0.06 -10.35
C PRO A 116 -18.16 -0.58 -9.19
N ALA A 117 -18.53 -1.86 -9.22
CA ALA A 117 -19.55 -2.40 -8.35
C ALA A 117 -19.20 -2.46 -6.85
N PRO A 118 -18.02 -2.93 -6.41
CA PRO A 118 -17.74 -3.07 -4.97
C PRO A 118 -17.55 -1.75 -4.23
N VAL A 119 -17.26 -0.65 -4.95
CA VAL A 119 -16.98 0.66 -4.35
C VAL A 119 -17.99 1.73 -4.76
N GLY A 120 -19.11 1.33 -5.37
CA GLY A 120 -20.19 2.24 -5.77
C GLY A 120 -19.83 3.24 -6.87
N ARG A 121 -18.73 3.01 -7.61
CA ARG A 121 -18.26 3.93 -8.65
C ARG A 121 -18.91 3.65 -9.99
N THR A 122 -19.30 4.71 -10.67
CA THR A 122 -19.84 4.68 -12.04
C THR A 122 -18.88 5.24 -13.08
N ASP A 123 -17.79 5.94 -12.65
CA ASP A 123 -16.85 6.67 -13.51
C ASP A 123 -15.40 6.32 -13.18
N ALA A 124 -14.81 5.40 -13.90
CA ALA A 124 -13.37 5.22 -13.90
C ALA A 124 -12.70 6.42 -14.58
N GLN A 125 -11.58 6.89 -14.03
CA GLN A 125 -10.79 8.00 -14.57
C GLN A 125 -9.38 7.51 -14.91
N ALA A 126 -8.85 7.94 -16.06
CA ALA A 126 -7.50 7.57 -16.50
C ALA A 126 -6.90 8.70 -17.35
N PRO A 127 -5.57 8.73 -17.60
CA PRO A 127 -4.97 9.71 -18.49
C PRO A 127 -5.56 9.70 -19.91
N SER A 128 -6.11 8.57 -20.36
CA SER A 128 -6.78 8.41 -21.65
C SER A 128 -7.94 7.44 -21.58
N ALA A 129 -8.95 7.61 -22.45
CA ALA A 129 -10.17 6.79 -22.49
C ALA A 129 -9.95 5.43 -23.20
N VAL A 130 -8.93 4.67 -22.79
CA VAL A 130 -8.63 3.34 -23.35
C VAL A 130 -9.48 2.29 -22.64
N TYR A 131 -10.25 1.53 -23.43
CA TYR A 131 -11.12 0.46 -22.90
C TYR A 131 -10.32 -0.65 -22.24
N GLU A 132 -10.79 -1.11 -21.08
CA GLU A 132 -10.23 -2.23 -20.31
C GLU A 132 -11.13 -3.47 -20.52
N PRO A 133 -10.70 -4.44 -21.36
CA PRO A 133 -11.57 -5.53 -21.76
C PRO A 133 -11.84 -6.55 -20.65
N SER A 134 -10.93 -6.72 -19.69
CA SER A 134 -11.09 -7.70 -18.60
C SER A 134 -12.18 -7.28 -17.60
N LEU A 135 -12.39 -5.98 -17.42
CA LEU A 135 -13.39 -5.42 -16.51
C LEU A 135 -14.60 -4.82 -17.24
N GLY A 136 -14.57 -4.75 -18.57
CA GLY A 136 -15.63 -4.12 -19.35
C GLY A 136 -15.75 -2.61 -19.15
N VAL A 137 -14.67 -1.94 -18.71
CA VAL A 137 -14.69 -0.53 -18.31
C VAL A 137 -14.04 0.34 -19.38
N LYS A 138 -14.69 1.44 -19.74
CA LYS A 138 -14.11 2.52 -20.53
C LYS A 138 -13.98 3.75 -19.61
N PRO A 139 -12.79 4.14 -19.17
CA PRO A 139 -12.64 5.29 -18.31
C PRO A 139 -12.89 6.60 -19.05
N ARG A 140 -13.25 7.64 -18.30
CA ARG A 140 -13.17 9.02 -18.77
C ARG A 140 -11.71 9.48 -18.80
N ALA A 141 -11.30 10.15 -19.85
CA ALA A 141 -10.01 10.83 -19.86
C ALA A 141 -10.01 12.01 -18.86
N MET A 142 -8.96 12.09 -18.04
CA MET A 142 -8.74 13.23 -17.15
C MET A 142 -8.23 14.44 -17.96
N THR A 143 -8.54 15.62 -17.47
CA THR A 143 -7.92 16.87 -17.94
C THR A 143 -6.55 17.05 -17.30
N VAL A 144 -5.74 17.98 -17.85
CA VAL A 144 -4.41 18.31 -17.27
C VAL A 144 -4.54 18.92 -15.85
N GLY A 145 -5.70 19.48 -15.51
CA GLY A 145 -5.95 20.08 -14.18
C GLY A 145 -6.42 19.07 -13.12
N GLU A 146 -6.78 17.86 -13.52
CA GLU A 146 -7.16 16.76 -12.63
C GLU A 146 -5.96 15.88 -12.30
#